data_9246b0443d6084e777b4fa37388d2498
#
_entry.id   9246b0443d6084e777b4fa37388d2498
#
_cell.length_a   1.000
_cell.length_b   1.000
_cell.length_c   1.000
_cell.angle_alpha   90.00
_cell.angle_beta   90.00
_cell.angle_gamma   90.00
#
_symmetry.space_group_name_H-M   'P 1'
#
loop_
_entity.id
_entity.type
_entity.pdbx_description
1 polymer ?
#
loop_
_entity_poly.entity_id
_entity_poly.type
_entity_poly.pdbx_seq_one_letter_code
_entity_poly.pdbx_strand_id
1 'polypeptide(L)'
;MTKPQTEGNLPLLEHLVELRDRLLRAVLSVLVIFCGLFYFANDIYEIVSKPIRDQLPEGSSMIATDITATFFAPFKLTLMVSLFLAMPVVLHQIWKFVSPGLYASEKKLAIPMLASSILLFYSGIAFAHFVIFPLIMEFFTHIGPASVEIMPDITQYLAIALKLFFAFGLAFEIPIAVMLVIWSGAATVASLSDKRPYIVVGCFVFGMLLTPPDPFSQSMLALPMWMLFEVGLLFGRLVDKSKKDKQEQEDTEA
;
A
#
# COMPACT_ATOMS: atom_id res chain seq x y z
N MET A 1 -49.45 -10.75 21.26
CA MET A 1 -48.72 -9.61 20.66
C MET A 1 -47.23 -9.98 20.65
N THR A 2 -46.80 -10.54 19.55
CA THR A 2 -45.42 -10.98 19.28
C THR A 2 -44.58 -9.77 18.87
N LYS A 3 -43.53 -9.44 19.62
CA LYS A 3 -42.53 -8.43 19.24
C LYS A 3 -41.78 -8.93 17.98
N PRO A 4 -41.59 -8.10 16.96
CA PRO A 4 -40.78 -8.46 15.81
C PRO A 4 -39.31 -8.57 16.26
N GLN A 5 -38.70 -9.71 15.96
CA GLN A 5 -37.26 -9.96 16.09
C GLN A 5 -36.50 -9.10 15.07
N THR A 6 -35.98 -7.96 15.51
CA THR A 6 -35.07 -7.10 14.76
C THR A 6 -33.62 -7.26 15.22
N GLU A 7 -33.28 -8.40 15.87
CA GLU A 7 -31.98 -8.61 16.52
C GLU A 7 -30.80 -8.93 15.56
N GLY A 8 -31.08 -9.21 14.29
CA GLY A 8 -30.03 -9.56 13.32
C GLY A 8 -29.31 -8.37 12.66
N ASN A 9 -29.89 -7.17 12.67
CA ASN A 9 -29.35 -6.01 11.94
C ASN A 9 -28.55 -5.03 12.83
N LEU A 10 -28.69 -5.09 14.15
CA LEU A 10 -28.00 -4.19 15.09
C LEU A 10 -26.48 -4.31 15.04
N PRO A 11 -25.86 -5.52 15.06
CA PRO A 11 -24.41 -5.65 15.04
C PRO A 11 -23.77 -5.18 13.72
N LEU A 12 -24.46 -5.34 12.58
CA LEU A 12 -23.98 -4.86 11.28
C LEU A 12 -24.02 -3.33 11.19
N LEU A 13 -25.09 -2.70 11.69
CA LEU A 13 -25.22 -1.25 11.70
C LEU A 13 -24.17 -0.60 12.62
N GLU A 14 -23.92 -1.17 13.79
CA GLU A 14 -22.87 -0.70 14.70
C GLU A 14 -21.48 -0.78 14.04
N HIS A 15 -21.20 -1.89 13.36
CA HIS A 15 -19.94 -2.07 12.64
C HIS A 15 -19.75 -1.07 11.48
N LEU A 16 -20.84 -0.78 10.74
CA LEU A 16 -20.82 0.24 9.68
C LEU A 16 -20.62 1.66 10.24
N VAL A 17 -21.21 1.99 11.38
CA VAL A 17 -21.01 3.28 12.06
C VAL A 17 -19.55 3.38 12.54
N GLU A 18 -19.01 2.32 13.11
CA GLU A 18 -17.59 2.27 13.50
C GLU A 18 -16.65 2.48 12.29
N LEU A 19 -16.91 1.81 11.17
CA LEU A 19 -16.14 2.00 9.93
C LEU A 19 -16.18 3.45 9.46
N ARG A 20 -17.36 4.07 9.43
CA ARG A 20 -17.54 5.49 9.07
C ARG A 20 -16.67 6.39 9.95
N ASP A 21 -16.77 6.22 11.27
CA ASP A 21 -16.09 7.10 12.22
C ASP A 21 -14.57 6.94 12.15
N ARG A 22 -14.06 5.74 11.89
CA ARG A 22 -12.64 5.47 11.68
C ARG A 22 -12.15 6.04 10.35
N LEU A 23 -12.92 5.89 9.29
CA LEU A 23 -12.62 6.47 7.98
C LEU A 23 -12.57 8.00 8.07
N LEU A 24 -13.54 8.63 8.74
CA LEU A 24 -13.55 10.08 8.95
C LEU A 24 -12.30 10.55 9.72
N ARG A 25 -11.85 9.83 10.75
CA ARG A 25 -10.61 10.17 11.49
C ARG A 25 -9.37 10.01 10.61
N ALA A 26 -9.32 8.97 9.77
CA ALA A 26 -8.22 8.77 8.82
C ALA A 26 -8.17 9.91 7.78
N VAL A 27 -9.30 10.24 7.15
CA VAL A 27 -9.38 11.36 6.19
C VAL A 27 -9.06 12.69 6.87
N LEU A 28 -9.59 12.94 8.06
CA LEU A 28 -9.32 14.17 8.80
C LEU A 28 -7.83 14.31 9.13
N SER A 29 -7.13 13.23 9.49
CA SER A 29 -5.69 13.26 9.75
C SER A 29 -4.91 13.67 8.50
N VAL A 30 -5.27 13.15 7.32
CA VAL A 30 -4.68 13.55 6.04
C VAL A 30 -4.92 15.02 5.76
N LEU A 31 -6.16 15.50 5.94
CA LEU A 31 -6.53 16.90 5.70
C LEU A 31 -5.81 17.87 6.64
N VAL A 32 -5.68 17.54 7.92
CA VAL A 32 -4.95 18.36 8.91
C VAL A 32 -3.48 18.49 8.51
N ILE A 33 -2.83 17.36 8.15
CA ILE A 33 -1.43 17.39 7.69
C ILE A 33 -1.32 18.14 6.37
N PHE A 34 -2.26 17.96 5.45
CA PHE A 34 -2.30 18.68 4.17
C PHE A 34 -2.40 20.19 4.37
N CYS A 35 -3.32 20.66 5.22
CA CYS A 35 -3.46 22.09 5.52
C CYS A 35 -2.17 22.67 6.13
N GLY A 36 -1.48 21.90 6.99
CA GLY A 36 -0.19 22.32 7.56
C GLY A 36 0.93 22.38 6.53
N LEU A 37 0.98 21.43 5.59
CA LEU A 37 2.00 21.35 4.56
C LEU A 37 1.72 22.22 3.34
N PHE A 38 0.49 22.67 3.16
CA PHE A 38 0.09 23.42 1.97
C PHE A 38 0.87 24.74 1.80
N TYR A 39 1.23 25.37 2.91
CA TYR A 39 2.08 26.57 2.87
C TYR A 39 3.46 26.30 2.26
N PHE A 40 3.99 25.09 2.41
CA PHE A 40 5.29 24.65 1.92
C PHE A 40 5.18 23.83 0.62
N ALA A 41 4.05 23.91 -0.10
CA ALA A 41 3.80 23.08 -1.28
C ALA A 41 4.88 23.20 -2.36
N ASN A 42 5.39 24.42 -2.61
CA ASN A 42 6.45 24.65 -3.58
C ASN A 42 7.81 24.10 -3.12
N ASP A 43 8.14 24.25 -1.83
CA ASP A 43 9.39 23.73 -1.26
C ASP A 43 9.39 22.20 -1.29
N ILE A 44 8.25 21.58 -0.94
CA ILE A 44 8.06 20.13 -1.04
C ILE A 44 8.22 19.66 -2.49
N TYR A 45 7.65 20.41 -3.43
CA TYR A 45 7.78 20.12 -4.84
C TYR A 45 9.24 20.16 -5.29
N GLU A 46 10.01 21.16 -4.91
CA GLU A 46 11.44 21.27 -5.24
C GLU A 46 12.27 20.14 -4.64
N ILE A 47 12.04 19.81 -3.36
CA ILE A 47 12.75 18.73 -2.66
C ILE A 47 12.48 17.38 -3.33
N VAL A 48 11.22 17.07 -3.62
CA VAL A 48 10.83 15.77 -4.19
C VAL A 48 11.17 15.68 -5.67
N SER A 49 11.12 16.76 -6.42
CA SER A 49 11.44 16.76 -7.85
C SER A 49 12.94 16.80 -8.14
N LYS A 50 13.77 17.27 -7.21
CA LYS A 50 15.22 17.37 -7.40
C LYS A 50 15.91 16.04 -7.73
N PRO A 51 15.77 14.96 -6.94
CA PRO A 51 16.38 13.66 -7.27
C PRO A 51 15.91 13.11 -8.60
N ILE A 52 14.70 13.47 -8.99
CA ILE A 52 14.08 13.07 -10.24
C ILE A 52 14.72 13.82 -11.41
N ARG A 53 14.91 15.13 -11.27
CA ARG A 53 15.60 15.96 -12.28
C ARG A 53 17.05 15.55 -12.47
N ASP A 54 17.73 15.18 -11.39
CA ASP A 54 19.13 14.76 -11.43
C ASP A 54 19.36 13.42 -12.15
N GLN A 55 18.31 12.63 -12.39
CA GLN A 55 18.35 11.38 -13.16
C GLN A 55 18.06 11.57 -14.67
N LEU A 56 17.69 12.77 -15.08
CA LEU A 56 17.47 13.06 -16.50
C LEU A 56 18.82 13.16 -17.25
N PRO A 57 18.86 12.75 -18.54
CA PRO A 57 20.03 12.92 -19.39
C PRO A 57 20.51 14.38 -19.42
N GLU A 58 21.84 14.60 -19.49
CA GLU A 58 22.42 15.93 -19.61
C GLU A 58 21.84 16.68 -20.82
N GLY A 59 21.32 17.88 -20.58
CA GLY A 59 20.71 18.72 -21.62
C GLY A 59 19.20 18.54 -21.78
N SER A 60 18.59 17.58 -21.13
CA SER A 60 17.12 17.44 -21.11
C SER A 60 16.51 18.38 -20.07
N SER A 61 15.46 19.12 -20.47
CA SER A 61 14.63 19.92 -19.57
C SER A 61 13.25 19.29 -19.41
N MET A 62 12.70 19.38 -18.22
CA MET A 62 11.29 19.01 -18.02
C MET A 62 10.40 20.09 -18.61
N ILE A 63 9.34 19.68 -19.29
CA ILE A 63 8.34 20.59 -19.84
C ILE A 63 7.04 20.46 -19.06
N ALA A 64 6.28 21.56 -19.00
CA ALA A 64 4.90 21.54 -18.54
C ALA A 64 4.02 21.73 -19.78
N THR A 65 3.30 20.68 -20.17
CA THR A 65 2.45 20.70 -21.38
C THR A 65 1.11 21.37 -21.12
N ASP A 66 0.71 21.49 -19.85
CA ASP A 66 -0.53 22.13 -19.43
C ASP A 66 -0.25 23.33 -18.52
N ILE A 67 -0.88 24.45 -18.79
CA ILE A 67 -0.76 25.68 -17.99
C ILE A 67 -1.21 25.46 -16.55
N THR A 68 -2.23 24.63 -16.34
CA THR A 68 -2.75 24.29 -15.01
C THR A 68 -1.81 23.33 -14.26
N ALA A 69 -0.92 22.63 -14.96
CA ALA A 69 0.02 21.68 -14.38
C ALA A 69 0.95 22.33 -13.35
N THR A 70 1.40 23.55 -13.58
CA THR A 70 2.28 24.29 -12.67
C THR A 70 1.64 24.55 -11.30
N PHE A 71 0.31 24.70 -11.27
CA PHE A 71 -0.44 24.83 -10.03
C PHE A 71 -0.82 23.49 -9.40
N PHE A 72 -1.34 22.57 -10.21
CA PHE A 72 -1.84 21.29 -9.69
C PHE A 72 -0.74 20.29 -9.33
N ALA A 73 0.47 20.39 -9.90
CA ALA A 73 1.54 19.48 -9.58
C ALA A 73 2.01 19.61 -8.10
N PRO A 74 2.34 20.83 -7.59
CA PRO A 74 2.65 21.00 -6.16
C PRO A 74 1.49 20.60 -5.26
N PHE A 75 0.24 20.92 -5.64
CA PHE A 75 -0.96 20.55 -4.88
C PHE A 75 -1.11 19.03 -4.75
N LYS A 76 -1.07 18.28 -5.86
CA LYS A 76 -1.18 16.81 -5.87
C LYS A 76 -0.03 16.16 -5.09
N LEU A 77 1.19 16.68 -5.26
CA LEU A 77 2.35 16.18 -4.55
C LEU A 77 2.19 16.37 -3.04
N THR A 78 1.81 17.57 -2.59
CA THR A 78 1.59 17.87 -1.18
C THR A 78 0.49 16.99 -0.58
N LEU A 79 -0.60 16.75 -1.32
CA LEU A 79 -1.67 15.83 -0.89
C LEU A 79 -1.16 14.42 -0.71
N MET A 80 -0.34 13.90 -1.64
CA MET A 80 0.24 12.56 -1.54
C MET A 80 1.26 12.46 -0.41
N VAL A 81 2.12 13.47 -0.22
CA VAL A 81 3.06 13.52 0.92
C VAL A 81 2.29 13.55 2.24
N SER A 82 1.19 14.30 2.30
CA SER A 82 0.30 14.34 3.48
C SER A 82 -0.32 12.98 3.77
N LEU A 83 -0.74 12.26 2.72
CA LEU A 83 -1.25 10.89 2.85
C LEU A 83 -0.16 9.95 3.39
N PHE A 84 1.07 10.01 2.85
CA PHE A 84 2.18 9.18 3.32
C PHE A 84 2.53 9.48 4.77
N LEU A 85 2.57 10.74 5.18
CA LEU A 85 2.83 11.13 6.56
C LEU A 85 1.67 10.75 7.51
N ALA A 86 0.44 10.71 7.01
CA ALA A 86 -0.73 10.27 7.77
C ALA A 86 -0.83 8.75 7.92
N MET A 87 -0.07 7.96 7.13
CA MET A 87 -0.20 6.49 7.11
C MET A 87 -0.11 5.81 8.48
N PRO A 88 0.74 6.23 9.43
CA PRO A 88 0.71 5.65 10.77
C PRO A 88 -0.66 5.79 11.45
N VAL A 89 -1.33 6.93 11.27
CA VAL A 89 -2.67 7.15 11.82
C VAL A 89 -3.72 6.33 11.04
N VAL A 90 -3.62 6.31 9.71
CA VAL A 90 -4.51 5.54 8.84
C VAL A 90 -4.43 4.05 9.18
N LEU A 91 -3.21 3.49 9.22
CA LEU A 91 -2.98 2.09 9.58
C LEU A 91 -3.48 1.79 11.00
N HIS A 92 -3.27 2.69 11.95
CA HIS A 92 -3.80 2.54 13.30
C HIS A 92 -5.35 2.50 13.32
N GLN A 93 -6.05 3.28 12.48
CA GLN A 93 -7.51 3.20 12.38
C GLN A 93 -7.95 1.86 11.75
N ILE A 94 -7.24 1.39 10.72
CA ILE A 94 -7.49 0.07 10.10
C ILE A 94 -7.27 -1.05 11.13
N TRP A 95 -6.16 -1.03 11.84
CA TRP A 95 -5.87 -2.01 12.89
C TRP A 95 -6.90 -2.02 14.01
N LYS A 96 -7.36 -0.86 14.45
CA LYS A 96 -8.45 -0.77 15.43
C LYS A 96 -9.78 -1.34 14.93
N PHE A 97 -10.03 -1.23 13.63
CA PHE A 97 -11.23 -1.81 13.02
C PHE A 97 -11.16 -3.34 12.94
N VAL A 98 -9.98 -3.87 12.63
CA VAL A 98 -9.75 -5.32 12.49
C VAL A 98 -9.60 -6.00 13.85
N SER A 99 -9.03 -5.33 14.86
CA SER A 99 -8.67 -5.91 16.16
C SER A 99 -9.82 -6.48 17.00
N PRO A 100 -11.09 -6.02 16.92
CA PRO A 100 -12.20 -6.67 17.62
C PRO A 100 -12.47 -8.10 17.14
N GLY A 101 -12.12 -8.42 15.89
CA GLY A 101 -12.21 -9.77 15.33
C GLY A 101 -11.11 -10.73 15.81
N LEU A 102 -10.08 -10.24 16.53
CA LEU A 102 -9.03 -11.07 17.10
C LEU A 102 -9.41 -11.53 18.51
N TYR A 103 -9.02 -12.77 18.85
CA TYR A 103 -9.25 -13.30 20.20
C TYR A 103 -8.65 -12.40 21.29
N ALA A 104 -9.34 -12.30 22.43
CA ALA A 104 -8.98 -11.39 23.52
C ALA A 104 -7.54 -11.60 24.08
N SER A 105 -7.00 -12.83 24.01
CA SER A 105 -5.64 -13.21 24.40
C SER A 105 -4.55 -12.62 23.47
N GLU A 106 -4.92 -12.21 22.25
CA GLU A 106 -3.98 -11.86 21.18
C GLU A 106 -3.88 -10.34 20.95
N LYS A 107 -4.63 -9.53 21.70
CA LYS A 107 -4.57 -8.06 21.63
C LYS A 107 -3.19 -7.47 21.89
N LYS A 108 -2.32 -8.20 22.63
CA LYS A 108 -0.93 -7.78 22.89
C LYS A 108 -0.07 -7.75 21.61
N LEU A 109 -0.44 -8.53 20.59
CA LEU A 109 0.28 -8.59 19.32
C LEU A 109 -0.16 -7.48 18.32
N ALA A 110 -1.26 -6.78 18.59
CA ALA A 110 -1.75 -5.72 17.72
C ALA A 110 -0.75 -4.55 17.58
N ILE A 111 -0.04 -4.19 18.66
CA ILE A 111 0.95 -3.10 18.66
C ILE A 111 2.18 -3.45 17.82
N PRO A 112 2.87 -4.60 18.03
CA PRO A 112 3.99 -4.98 17.18
C PRO A 112 3.59 -5.19 15.71
N MET A 113 2.38 -5.69 15.42
CA MET A 113 1.89 -5.82 14.06
C MET A 113 1.62 -4.46 13.41
N LEU A 114 1.05 -3.49 14.14
CA LEU A 114 0.91 -2.12 13.66
C LEU A 114 2.28 -1.49 13.36
N ALA A 115 3.25 -1.67 14.26
CA ALA A 115 4.61 -1.16 14.03
C ALA A 115 5.26 -1.79 12.79
N SER A 116 5.06 -3.10 12.59
CA SER A 116 5.52 -3.80 11.39
C SER A 116 4.84 -3.29 10.12
N SER A 117 3.51 -3.04 10.14
CA SER A 117 2.78 -2.43 9.03
C SER A 117 3.36 -1.07 8.66
N ILE A 118 3.55 -0.18 9.64
CA ILE A 118 4.13 1.14 9.38
C ILE A 118 5.52 1.02 8.74
N LEU A 119 6.36 0.12 9.26
CA LEU A 119 7.71 -0.10 8.74
C LEU A 119 7.66 -0.69 7.33
N LEU A 120 6.79 -1.68 7.06
CA LEU A 120 6.63 -2.27 5.74
C LEU A 120 6.11 -1.25 4.73
N PHE A 121 5.14 -0.43 5.09
CA PHE A 121 4.63 0.61 4.20
C PHE A 121 5.74 1.56 3.73
N TYR A 122 6.54 2.10 4.65
CA TYR A 122 7.66 2.97 4.27
C TYR A 122 8.78 2.23 3.54
N SER A 123 9.02 0.97 3.87
CA SER A 123 9.95 0.12 3.11
C SER A 123 9.46 -0.11 1.68
N GLY A 124 8.15 -0.23 1.47
CA GLY A 124 7.53 -0.33 0.15
C GLY A 124 7.73 0.94 -0.68
N ILE A 125 7.55 2.12 -0.08
CA ILE A 125 7.85 3.39 -0.74
C ILE A 125 9.34 3.48 -1.09
N ALA A 126 10.23 3.13 -0.16
CA ALA A 126 11.67 3.13 -0.39
C ALA A 126 12.05 2.15 -1.52
N PHE A 127 11.49 0.95 -1.53
CA PHE A 127 11.69 -0.04 -2.60
C PHE A 127 11.21 0.49 -3.95
N ALA A 128 10.04 1.12 -4.00
CA ALA A 128 9.54 1.74 -5.22
C ALA A 128 10.46 2.86 -5.71
N HIS A 129 10.98 3.70 -4.80
CA HIS A 129 11.85 4.82 -5.13
C HIS A 129 13.23 4.39 -5.61
N PHE A 130 13.89 3.46 -4.90
CA PHE A 130 15.29 3.09 -5.17
C PHE A 130 15.44 1.95 -6.17
N VAL A 131 14.42 1.11 -6.36
CA VAL A 131 14.50 -0.08 -7.21
C VAL A 131 13.57 0.02 -8.40
N ILE A 132 12.27 0.12 -8.17
CA ILE A 132 11.27 0.00 -9.26
C ILE A 132 11.29 1.21 -10.18
N PHE A 133 11.30 2.41 -9.62
CA PHE A 133 11.23 3.63 -10.39
C PHE A 133 12.44 3.83 -11.32
N PRO A 134 13.70 3.66 -10.86
CA PRO A 134 14.86 3.69 -11.75
C PRO A 134 14.81 2.63 -12.85
N LEU A 135 14.43 1.39 -12.52
CA LEU A 135 14.32 0.30 -13.50
C LEU A 135 13.31 0.61 -14.61
N ILE A 136 12.16 1.15 -14.24
CA ILE A 136 11.13 1.55 -15.21
C ILE A 136 11.63 2.71 -16.09
N MET A 137 12.28 3.70 -15.49
CA MET A 137 12.83 4.84 -16.23
C MET A 137 13.94 4.40 -17.20
N GLU A 138 14.87 3.59 -16.73
CA GLU A 138 15.93 3.02 -17.56
C GLU A 138 15.35 2.24 -18.76
N PHE A 139 14.34 1.40 -18.51
CA PHE A 139 13.68 0.66 -19.57
C PHE A 139 13.08 1.58 -20.63
N PHE A 140 12.28 2.57 -20.26
CA PHE A 140 11.63 3.47 -21.24
C PHE A 140 12.62 4.39 -21.96
N THR A 141 13.72 4.77 -21.32
CA THR A 141 14.75 5.61 -21.96
C THR A 141 15.59 4.83 -22.97
N HIS A 142 15.84 3.54 -22.77
CA HIS A 142 16.66 2.72 -23.67
C HIS A 142 15.91 2.09 -24.84
N ILE A 143 14.60 1.94 -24.74
CA ILE A 143 13.77 1.34 -25.81
C ILE A 143 13.40 2.36 -26.90
N GLY A 144 13.47 3.66 -26.58
CA GLY A 144 13.15 4.73 -27.53
C GLY A 144 14.13 4.74 -28.73
N PRO A 145 13.65 5.14 -29.92
CA PRO A 145 14.55 5.35 -31.07
C PRO A 145 15.61 6.43 -30.73
N ALA A 146 16.86 6.19 -31.07
CA ALA A 146 17.99 7.13 -30.80
C ALA A 146 17.80 8.54 -31.43
N SER A 147 16.87 8.70 -32.35
CA SER A 147 16.53 9.96 -33.00
C SER A 147 15.50 10.82 -32.26
N VAL A 148 14.96 10.32 -31.15
CA VAL A 148 13.92 11.01 -30.37
C VAL A 148 14.50 11.52 -29.06
N GLU A 149 14.53 12.83 -28.87
CA GLU A 149 14.86 13.43 -27.58
C GLU A 149 13.68 13.26 -26.60
N ILE A 150 13.97 12.68 -25.44
CA ILE A 150 12.97 12.47 -24.39
C ILE A 150 12.89 13.74 -23.56
N MET A 151 11.78 14.47 -23.65
CA MET A 151 11.42 15.61 -22.81
C MET A 151 10.22 15.23 -21.94
N PRO A 152 10.42 14.67 -20.75
CA PRO A 152 9.31 14.22 -19.93
C PRO A 152 8.48 15.39 -19.40
N ASP A 153 7.15 15.26 -19.47
CA ASP A 153 6.23 16.15 -18.78
C ASP A 153 6.32 15.93 -17.27
N ILE A 154 6.60 16.99 -16.53
CA ILE A 154 6.83 16.95 -15.09
C ILE A 154 5.60 16.41 -14.32
N THR A 155 4.39 16.72 -14.79
CA THR A 155 3.16 16.29 -14.14
C THR A 155 2.92 14.81 -14.32
N GLN A 156 3.15 14.30 -15.54
CA GLN A 156 2.99 12.88 -15.84
C GLN A 156 4.05 12.05 -15.10
N TYR A 157 5.29 12.54 -15.08
CA TYR A 157 6.39 11.89 -14.39
C TYR A 157 6.12 11.77 -12.87
N LEU A 158 5.75 12.87 -12.22
CA LEU A 158 5.36 12.86 -10.81
C LEU A 158 4.14 11.98 -10.55
N ALA A 159 3.15 12.00 -11.44
CA ALA A 159 1.97 11.16 -11.31
C ALA A 159 2.30 9.66 -11.32
N ILE A 160 3.21 9.23 -12.20
CA ILE A 160 3.67 7.83 -12.26
C ILE A 160 4.46 7.49 -10.98
N ALA A 161 5.41 8.34 -10.57
CA ALA A 161 6.21 8.13 -9.37
C ALA A 161 5.32 7.97 -8.12
N LEU A 162 4.38 8.88 -7.91
CA LEU A 162 3.47 8.86 -6.76
C LEU A 162 2.53 7.65 -6.76
N LYS A 163 2.03 7.25 -7.95
CA LYS A 163 1.24 6.01 -8.10
C LYS A 163 2.05 4.79 -7.69
N LEU A 164 3.31 4.69 -8.14
CA LEU A 164 4.19 3.58 -7.81
C LEU A 164 4.51 3.55 -6.30
N PHE A 165 4.83 4.69 -5.70
CA PHE A 165 5.13 4.77 -4.27
C PHE A 165 3.94 4.34 -3.43
N PHE A 166 2.74 4.82 -3.75
CA PHE A 166 1.52 4.41 -3.06
C PHE A 166 1.20 2.93 -3.25
N ALA A 167 1.31 2.44 -4.49
CA ALA A 167 1.03 1.06 -4.82
C ALA A 167 1.96 0.08 -4.11
N PHE A 168 3.27 0.35 -4.10
CA PHE A 168 4.24 -0.48 -3.38
C PHE A 168 4.14 -0.32 -1.87
N GLY A 169 3.85 0.89 -1.37
CA GLY A 169 3.52 1.07 0.05
C GLY A 169 2.40 0.13 0.48
N LEU A 170 1.30 0.06 -0.29
CA LEU A 170 0.19 -0.86 -0.03
C LEU A 170 0.56 -2.33 -0.31
N ALA A 171 1.33 -2.62 -1.36
CA ALA A 171 1.72 -3.99 -1.68
C ALA A 171 2.58 -4.62 -0.57
N PHE A 172 3.40 -3.83 0.11
CA PHE A 172 4.19 -4.30 1.25
C PHE A 172 3.33 -4.64 2.48
N GLU A 173 2.06 -4.25 2.52
CA GLU A 173 1.10 -4.74 3.52
C GLU A 173 0.57 -6.16 3.23
N ILE A 174 0.77 -6.70 2.00
CA ILE A 174 0.31 -8.04 1.62
C ILE A 174 0.76 -9.12 2.60
N PRO A 175 2.02 -9.19 3.06
CA PRO A 175 2.47 -10.21 4.01
C PRO A 175 1.68 -10.16 5.32
N ILE A 176 1.40 -8.97 5.83
CA ILE A 176 0.63 -8.77 7.06
C ILE A 176 -0.85 -9.12 6.85
N ALA A 177 -1.42 -8.72 5.70
CA ALA A 177 -2.80 -9.07 5.36
C ALA A 177 -2.98 -10.60 5.24
N VAL A 178 -2.06 -11.30 4.59
CA VAL A 178 -2.06 -12.77 4.49
C VAL A 178 -1.96 -13.42 5.87
N MET A 179 -1.03 -12.93 6.70
CA MET A 179 -0.85 -13.43 8.07
C MET A 179 -2.12 -13.21 8.91
N LEU A 180 -2.76 -12.05 8.80
CA LEU A 180 -4.03 -11.75 9.49
C LEU A 180 -5.17 -12.68 9.07
N VAL A 181 -5.31 -12.95 7.78
CA VAL A 181 -6.35 -13.85 7.24
C VAL A 181 -6.15 -15.27 7.76
N ILE A 182 -4.90 -15.75 7.84
CA ILE A 182 -4.59 -17.07 8.42
C ILE A 182 -4.83 -17.05 9.93
N TRP A 183 -4.40 -16.02 10.59
CA TRP A 183 -4.51 -15.90 12.05
C TRP A 183 -5.97 -15.79 12.52
N SER A 184 -6.81 -15.04 11.80
CA SER A 184 -8.25 -14.96 12.08
C SER A 184 -9.03 -16.25 11.81
N GLY A 185 -8.38 -17.25 11.19
CA GLY A 185 -9.03 -18.51 10.80
C GLY A 185 -9.92 -18.39 9.55
N ALA A 186 -9.96 -17.22 8.89
CA ALA A 186 -10.76 -17.01 7.69
C ALA A 186 -10.26 -17.82 6.49
N ALA A 187 -8.96 -18.14 6.44
CA ALA A 187 -8.39 -19.06 5.46
C ALA A 187 -7.22 -19.82 6.06
N THR A 188 -6.98 -21.02 5.54
CA THR A 188 -5.81 -21.84 5.88
C THR A 188 -4.66 -21.56 4.93
N VAL A 189 -3.43 -21.85 5.35
CA VAL A 189 -2.24 -21.76 4.50
C VAL A 189 -2.40 -22.58 3.22
N ALA A 190 -2.98 -23.80 3.33
CA ALA A 190 -3.25 -24.66 2.19
C ALA A 190 -4.21 -24.00 1.20
N SER A 191 -5.36 -23.48 1.68
CA SER A 191 -6.35 -22.80 0.84
C SER A 191 -5.78 -21.59 0.10
N LEU A 192 -4.94 -20.78 0.77
CA LEU A 192 -4.28 -19.62 0.13
C LEU A 192 -3.21 -20.07 -0.86
N SER A 193 -2.48 -21.16 -0.56
CA SER A 193 -1.48 -21.74 -1.44
C SER A 193 -2.10 -22.25 -2.75
N ASP A 194 -3.28 -22.87 -2.69
CA ASP A 194 -4.02 -23.35 -3.86
C ASP A 194 -4.52 -22.18 -4.75
N LYS A 195 -4.66 -21.00 -4.17
CA LYS A 195 -5.08 -19.77 -4.89
C LYS A 195 -3.93 -19.00 -5.53
N ARG A 196 -2.68 -19.49 -5.46
CA ARG A 196 -1.52 -18.84 -6.09
C ARG A 196 -1.73 -18.38 -7.54
N PRO A 197 -2.30 -19.20 -8.46
CA PRO A 197 -2.51 -18.76 -9.83
C PRO A 197 -3.37 -17.51 -9.93
N TYR A 198 -4.41 -17.41 -9.11
CA TYR A 198 -5.30 -16.24 -9.07
C TYR A 198 -4.61 -15.00 -8.50
N ILE A 199 -3.74 -15.18 -7.49
CA ILE A 199 -2.96 -14.09 -6.92
C ILE A 199 -1.96 -13.54 -7.96
N VAL A 200 -1.26 -14.42 -8.69
CA VAL A 200 -0.36 -14.02 -9.78
C VAL A 200 -1.11 -13.20 -10.82
N VAL A 201 -2.26 -13.69 -11.29
CA VAL A 201 -3.09 -12.94 -12.24
C VAL A 201 -3.51 -11.60 -11.65
N GLY A 202 -3.92 -11.56 -10.38
CA GLY A 202 -4.25 -10.33 -9.66
C GLY A 202 -3.09 -9.33 -9.62
N CYS A 203 -1.86 -9.77 -9.38
CA CYS A 203 -0.67 -8.93 -9.40
C CYS A 203 -0.43 -8.32 -10.80
N PHE A 204 -0.61 -9.11 -11.86
CA PHE A 204 -0.50 -8.60 -13.24
C PHE A 204 -1.60 -7.61 -13.57
N VAL A 205 -2.85 -7.87 -13.20
CA VAL A 205 -3.97 -6.93 -13.38
C VAL A 205 -3.70 -5.62 -12.63
N PHE A 206 -3.19 -5.71 -11.40
CA PHE A 206 -2.84 -4.52 -10.62
C PHE A 206 -1.69 -3.74 -11.27
N GLY A 207 -0.66 -4.43 -11.77
CA GLY A 207 0.43 -3.84 -12.53
C GLY A 207 -0.07 -3.07 -13.78
N MET A 208 -1.04 -3.65 -14.52
CA MET A 208 -1.64 -3.02 -15.69
C MET A 208 -2.38 -1.70 -15.38
N LEU A 209 -2.93 -1.56 -14.18
CA LEU A 209 -3.60 -0.31 -13.76
C LEU A 209 -2.60 0.81 -13.42
N LEU A 210 -1.36 0.45 -13.10
CA LEU A 210 -0.33 1.40 -12.65
C LEU A 210 0.56 1.89 -13.78
N THR A 211 0.87 1.02 -14.73
CA THR A 211 1.77 1.30 -15.85
C THR A 211 1.05 1.12 -17.19
N PRO A 212 1.61 1.68 -18.28
CA PRO A 212 1.16 1.32 -19.62
C PRO A 212 1.14 -0.19 -19.83
N PRO A 213 0.24 -0.73 -20.64
CA PRO A 213 0.09 -2.17 -20.84
C PRO A 213 1.24 -2.75 -21.69
N ASP A 214 2.43 -2.84 -21.11
CA ASP A 214 3.59 -3.51 -21.68
C ASP A 214 4.02 -4.68 -20.77
N PRO A 215 4.43 -5.83 -21.38
CA PRO A 215 4.75 -7.04 -20.61
C PRO A 215 5.93 -6.88 -19.66
N PHE A 216 6.87 -5.99 -19.97
CA PHE A 216 8.09 -5.81 -19.20
C PHE A 216 7.83 -5.03 -17.89
N SER A 217 7.29 -3.81 -17.99
CA SER A 217 6.95 -2.99 -16.82
C SER A 217 5.94 -3.70 -15.93
N GLN A 218 4.95 -4.38 -16.54
CA GLN A 218 3.95 -5.16 -15.82
C GLN A 218 4.58 -6.31 -15.02
N SER A 219 5.56 -7.03 -15.62
CA SER A 219 6.29 -8.10 -14.91
C SER A 219 7.16 -7.55 -13.78
N MET A 220 7.81 -6.41 -13.98
CA MET A 220 8.61 -5.73 -12.94
C MET A 220 7.78 -5.37 -11.71
N LEU A 221 6.49 -5.06 -11.87
CA LEU A 221 5.59 -4.77 -10.76
C LEU A 221 5.01 -6.05 -10.15
N ALA A 222 4.58 -6.98 -10.99
CA ALA A 222 3.87 -8.18 -10.54
C ALA A 222 4.77 -9.15 -9.75
N LEU A 223 6.04 -9.30 -10.16
CA LEU A 223 6.97 -10.24 -9.51
C LEU A 223 7.25 -9.89 -8.04
N PRO A 224 7.61 -8.64 -7.67
CA PRO A 224 7.78 -8.28 -6.27
C PRO A 224 6.49 -8.46 -5.45
N MET A 225 5.33 -8.11 -6.01
CA MET A 225 4.05 -8.29 -5.31
C MET A 225 3.74 -9.76 -5.04
N TRP A 226 3.99 -10.64 -6.02
CA TRP A 226 3.86 -12.08 -5.83
C TRP A 226 4.86 -12.61 -4.78
N MET A 227 6.12 -12.14 -4.79
CA MET A 227 7.11 -12.52 -3.78
C MET A 227 6.66 -12.10 -2.37
N LEU A 228 6.08 -10.91 -2.20
CA LEU A 228 5.51 -10.47 -0.93
C LEU A 228 4.37 -11.38 -0.45
N PHE A 229 3.53 -11.87 -1.36
CA PHE A 229 2.50 -12.86 -1.01
C PHE A 229 3.13 -14.18 -0.52
N GLU A 230 4.18 -14.69 -1.18
CA GLU A 230 4.89 -15.91 -0.71
C GLU A 230 5.54 -15.70 0.67
N VAL A 231 6.12 -14.51 0.91
CA VAL A 231 6.63 -14.13 2.24
C VAL A 231 5.50 -14.15 3.28
N GLY A 232 4.32 -13.63 2.92
CA GLY A 232 3.13 -13.69 3.77
C GLY A 232 2.70 -15.13 4.11
N LEU A 233 2.74 -16.04 3.14
CA LEU A 233 2.46 -17.45 3.35
C LEU A 233 3.50 -18.12 4.28
N LEU A 234 4.79 -17.74 4.17
CA LEU A 234 5.83 -18.23 5.06
C LEU A 234 5.57 -17.81 6.51
N PHE A 235 5.27 -16.54 6.75
CA PHE A 235 4.88 -16.05 8.07
C PHE A 235 3.60 -16.71 8.59
N GLY A 236 2.62 -16.90 7.72
CA GLY A 236 1.39 -17.61 8.05
C GLY A 236 1.63 -19.06 8.54
N ARG A 237 2.56 -19.78 7.91
CA ARG A 237 2.96 -21.14 8.35
C ARG A 237 3.58 -21.14 9.75
N LEU A 238 4.41 -20.15 10.07
CA LEU A 238 5.01 -20.02 11.40
C LEU A 238 3.95 -19.80 12.48
N VAL A 239 2.96 -18.96 12.19
CA VAL A 239 1.83 -18.70 13.09
C VAL A 239 0.95 -19.92 13.27
N ASP A 240 0.60 -20.63 12.19
CA ASP A 240 -0.22 -21.84 12.25
C ASP A 240 0.45 -22.96 13.07
N LYS A 241 1.76 -23.14 12.91
CA LYS A 241 2.55 -24.08 13.71
C LYS A 241 2.53 -23.73 15.19
N SER A 242 2.75 -22.45 15.52
CA SER A 242 2.74 -21.99 16.94
C SER A 242 1.38 -22.19 17.63
N LYS A 243 0.27 -22.11 16.87
CA LYS A 243 -1.08 -22.38 17.42
C LYS A 243 -1.27 -23.86 17.71
N LYS A 244 -0.82 -24.75 16.81
CA LYS A 244 -0.92 -26.21 17.00
C LYS A 244 -0.10 -26.68 18.18
N ASP A 245 1.15 -26.18 18.29
CA ASP A 245 2.04 -26.52 19.40
C ASP A 245 1.45 -26.11 20.76
N LYS A 246 0.72 -24.99 20.84
CA LYS A 246 0.04 -24.55 22.06
C LYS A 246 -1.18 -25.42 22.39
N GLN A 247 -2.00 -25.78 21.40
CA GLN A 247 -3.16 -26.65 21.61
C GLN A 247 -2.74 -28.05 22.09
N GLU A 248 -1.67 -28.62 21.53
CA GLU A 248 -1.14 -29.91 21.98
C GLU A 248 -0.60 -29.85 23.42
N GLN A 249 -0.05 -28.72 23.86
CA GLN A 249 0.39 -28.53 25.25
C GLN A 249 -0.79 -28.44 26.22
N GLU A 250 -1.83 -27.69 25.86
CA GLU A 250 -3.05 -27.55 26.67
C GLU A 250 -3.80 -28.89 26.78
N ASP A 251 -3.86 -29.68 25.69
CA ASP A 251 -4.49 -31.02 25.72
C ASP A 251 -3.66 -32.06 26.50
N THR A 252 -2.36 -31.82 26.70
CA THR A 252 -1.48 -32.74 27.46
C THR A 252 -1.49 -32.43 28.97
N GLU A 253 -1.86 -31.19 29.34
CA GLU A 253 -1.95 -30.73 30.74
C GLU A 253 -3.36 -30.93 31.35
N ALA A 254 -4.38 -31.24 30.56
CA ALA A 254 -5.77 -31.50 30.98
C ALA A 254 -6.07 -32.99 31.16
#